data_9fb9cd37663b8114dd508c4655bd0946
#
_entry.id   9fb9cd37663b8114dd508c4655bd0946
#
_cell.length_a   1.000
_cell.length_b   1.000
_cell.length_c   1.000
_cell.angle_alpha   90.00
_cell.angle_beta   90.00
_cell.angle_gamma   90.00
#
_symmetry.space_group_name_H-M   'P 1'
#
loop_
_entity.id
_entity.type
_entity.pdbx_description
1 polymer ?
#
loop_
_entity_poly.entity_id
_entity_poly.type
_entity_poly.pdbx_seq_one_letter_code
_entity_poly.pdbx_strand_id
1 'polypeptide(L)'
;MEAIPMKMKTEEIIKLIKYVTGSVAAVLLAAALQLQFAYAAGIITLLTIQDTKKETVRITAKRMIIFVIMTILSAVIFPLAGYHVWAFGIVLIPYLFSCMALDMKEAIAPIAVLCTHYVSAKSCSPSMILNEFLILVIGAGIGTLWNLYMPDGRRQLLEYQKTVDDKIVYILHRMAIYIELEDKTDYTGSCFDELDAMLVNLKKEALRYMNNHLITEDDYYYEYMQMRARQCVILKRIYA
;
A
#
# COMPACT_ATOMS: atom_id res chain seq x y z
N MET A 1 -3.56 -0.54 34.77
CA MET A 1 -3.10 -0.29 33.40
C MET A 1 -2.69 -1.66 32.83
N GLU A 2 -3.69 -2.44 32.39
CA GLU A 2 -3.48 -3.78 31.85
C GLU A 2 -2.90 -3.64 30.44
N ALA A 3 -1.70 -4.17 30.23
CA ALA A 3 -1.10 -4.30 28.92
C ALA A 3 -1.94 -5.29 28.10
N ILE A 4 -2.71 -4.79 27.14
CA ILE A 4 -3.41 -5.62 26.16
C ILE A 4 -2.31 -6.38 25.38
N PRO A 5 -2.26 -7.72 25.44
CA PRO A 5 -1.30 -8.48 24.67
C PRO A 5 -1.68 -8.31 23.18
N MET A 6 -0.94 -7.46 22.47
CA MET A 6 -1.10 -7.23 21.03
C MET A 6 -0.61 -8.49 20.31
N LYS A 7 -1.53 -9.45 20.09
CA LYS A 7 -1.26 -10.65 19.32
C LYS A 7 -1.14 -10.25 17.84
N MET A 8 0.08 -9.93 17.41
CA MET A 8 0.35 -9.61 16.01
C MET A 8 -0.11 -10.75 15.11
N LYS A 9 -0.87 -10.42 14.06
CA LYS A 9 -1.27 -11.40 13.06
C LYS A 9 -0.03 -11.84 12.27
N THR A 10 0.00 -13.09 11.83
CA THR A 10 1.13 -13.65 11.06
C THR A 10 1.54 -12.77 9.88
N GLU A 11 0.58 -12.11 9.23
CA GLU A 11 0.84 -11.17 8.13
C GLU A 11 1.63 -9.93 8.57
N GLU A 12 1.35 -9.39 9.77
CA GLU A 12 2.06 -8.24 10.32
C GLU A 12 3.52 -8.60 10.64
N ILE A 13 3.75 -9.81 11.14
CA ILE A 13 5.10 -10.33 11.40
C ILE A 13 5.88 -10.47 10.08
N ILE A 14 5.27 -11.05 9.05
CA ILE A 14 5.90 -11.18 7.72
C ILE A 14 6.23 -9.79 7.16
N LYS A 15 5.33 -8.83 7.29
CA LYS A 15 5.54 -7.46 6.84
C LYS A 15 6.70 -6.79 7.60
N LEU A 16 6.77 -6.98 8.93
CA LEU A 16 7.87 -6.49 9.76
C LEU A 16 9.22 -7.07 9.31
N ILE A 17 9.29 -8.39 9.10
CA ILE A 17 10.50 -9.05 8.60
C ILE A 17 10.93 -8.47 7.25
N LYS A 18 9.99 -8.24 6.32
CA LYS A 18 10.28 -7.61 5.03
C LYS A 18 10.85 -6.20 5.18
N TYR A 19 10.29 -5.40 6.05
CA TYR A 19 10.77 -4.05 6.32
C TYR A 19 12.22 -4.06 6.82
N VAL A 20 12.52 -4.89 7.81
CA VAL A 20 13.86 -4.97 8.40
C VAL A 20 14.87 -5.54 7.40
N THR A 21 14.59 -6.71 6.84
CA THR A 21 15.54 -7.39 5.92
C THR A 21 15.74 -6.61 4.64
N GLY A 22 14.70 -6.04 4.04
CA GLY A 22 14.79 -5.23 2.84
C GLY A 22 15.58 -3.95 3.06
N SER A 23 15.33 -3.24 4.17
CA SER A 23 16.05 -2.01 4.50
C SER A 23 17.52 -2.27 4.76
N VAL A 24 17.86 -3.31 5.53
CA VAL A 24 19.26 -3.67 5.80
C VAL A 24 19.95 -4.05 4.50
N ALA A 25 19.32 -4.86 3.64
CA ALA A 25 19.89 -5.25 2.34
C ALA A 25 20.16 -4.03 1.46
N ALA A 26 19.23 -3.05 1.43
CA ALA A 26 19.40 -1.82 0.65
C ALA A 26 20.58 -0.96 1.16
N VAL A 27 20.72 -0.82 2.48
CA VAL A 27 21.84 -0.08 3.09
C VAL A 27 23.17 -0.77 2.79
N LEU A 28 23.21 -2.11 2.97
CA LEU A 28 24.44 -2.88 2.70
C LEU A 28 24.89 -2.77 1.23
N LEU A 29 23.94 -2.85 0.29
CA LEU A 29 24.23 -2.71 -1.13
C LEU A 29 24.70 -1.28 -1.47
N ALA A 30 24.04 -0.26 -0.97
CA ALA A 30 24.43 1.13 -1.18
C ALA A 30 25.82 1.43 -0.56
N ALA A 31 26.09 0.89 0.64
CA ALA A 31 27.40 1.01 1.29
C ALA A 31 28.51 0.25 0.55
N ALA A 32 28.24 -0.95 0.04
CA ALA A 32 29.19 -1.71 -0.77
C ALA A 32 29.57 -0.99 -2.08
N LEU A 33 28.64 -0.19 -2.64
CA LEU A 33 28.91 0.67 -3.79
C LEU A 33 29.52 2.04 -3.40
N GLN A 34 29.87 2.21 -2.11
CA GLN A 34 30.48 3.42 -1.56
C GLN A 34 29.64 4.69 -1.83
N LEU A 35 28.32 4.57 -1.89
CA LEU A 35 27.42 5.71 -2.09
C LEU A 35 27.40 6.59 -0.84
N GLN A 36 27.41 7.91 -1.04
CA GLN A 36 27.18 8.86 0.03
C GLN A 36 25.74 8.73 0.52
N PHE A 37 25.49 8.89 1.83
CA PHE A 37 24.16 8.79 2.42
C PHE A 37 23.48 7.42 2.23
N ALA A 38 24.23 6.33 2.22
CA ALA A 38 23.74 4.96 1.96
C ALA A 38 22.52 4.56 2.81
N TYR A 39 22.38 5.09 4.04
CA TYR A 39 21.24 4.82 4.92
C TYR A 39 19.89 5.28 4.34
N ALA A 40 19.90 6.28 3.45
CA ALA A 40 18.68 6.74 2.79
C ALA A 40 18.08 5.66 1.89
N ALA A 41 18.88 4.77 1.31
CA ALA A 41 18.36 3.62 0.55
C ALA A 41 17.47 2.71 1.42
N GLY A 42 17.85 2.47 2.68
CA GLY A 42 17.02 1.72 3.63
C GLY A 42 15.70 2.41 3.95
N ILE A 43 15.72 3.73 4.16
CA ILE A 43 14.50 4.52 4.40
C ILE A 43 13.57 4.47 3.18
N ILE A 44 14.13 4.61 1.97
CA ILE A 44 13.37 4.52 0.72
C ILE A 44 12.75 3.13 0.57
N THR A 45 13.48 2.06 0.93
CA THR A 45 12.96 0.69 0.92
C THR A 45 11.76 0.54 1.84
N LEU A 46 11.84 1.02 3.09
CA LEU A 46 10.72 1.01 4.04
C LEU A 46 9.47 1.68 3.46
N LEU A 47 9.65 2.85 2.86
CA LEU A 47 8.56 3.62 2.28
C LEU A 47 8.05 3.02 0.95
N THR A 48 8.80 2.11 0.31
CA THR A 48 8.42 1.49 -0.97
C THR A 48 7.53 0.28 -0.78
N ILE A 49 7.70 -0.49 0.29
CA ILE A 49 6.92 -1.68 0.56
C ILE A 49 5.47 -1.27 0.91
N GLN A 50 4.53 -1.64 0.04
CA GLN A 50 3.10 -1.36 0.17
C GLN A 50 2.31 -2.64 0.43
N ASP A 51 0.99 -2.51 0.60
CA ASP A 51 0.10 -3.64 0.88
C ASP A 51 -0.14 -4.53 -0.35
N THR A 52 0.11 -4.02 -1.57
CA THR A 52 -0.06 -4.77 -2.81
C THR A 52 1.10 -4.57 -3.79
N LYS A 53 1.28 -5.55 -4.68
CA LYS A 53 2.34 -5.51 -5.70
C LYS A 53 2.12 -4.40 -6.73
N LYS A 54 0.89 -4.23 -7.23
CA LYS A 54 0.54 -3.16 -8.20
C LYS A 54 0.82 -1.78 -7.63
N GLU A 55 0.45 -1.56 -6.37
CA GLU A 55 0.69 -0.28 -5.69
C GLU A 55 2.18 0.01 -5.52
N THR A 56 2.97 -0.98 -5.11
CA THR A 56 4.42 -0.83 -4.97
C THR A 56 5.09 -0.43 -6.27
N VAL A 57 4.76 -1.10 -7.39
CA VAL A 57 5.31 -0.77 -8.71
C VAL A 57 4.87 0.63 -9.14
N ARG A 58 3.58 0.97 -8.95
CA ARG A 58 3.05 2.30 -9.26
C ARG A 58 3.76 3.40 -8.48
N ILE A 59 3.97 3.22 -7.18
CA ILE A 59 4.65 4.20 -6.32
C ILE A 59 6.12 4.34 -6.73
N THR A 60 6.79 3.23 -7.04
CA THR A 60 8.18 3.25 -7.53
C THR A 60 8.30 4.08 -8.81
N ALA A 61 7.41 3.88 -9.79
CA ALA A 61 7.39 4.67 -11.02
C ALA A 61 7.12 6.16 -10.76
N LYS A 62 6.16 6.48 -9.90
CA LYS A 62 5.87 7.87 -9.49
C LYS A 62 7.10 8.56 -8.87
N ARG A 63 7.85 7.86 -8.03
CA ARG A 63 9.07 8.38 -7.41
C ARG A 63 10.16 8.70 -8.41
N MET A 64 10.34 7.87 -9.45
CA MET A 64 11.30 8.16 -10.52
C MET A 64 10.96 9.45 -11.25
N ILE A 65 9.69 9.69 -11.57
CA ILE A 65 9.23 10.92 -12.23
C ILE A 65 9.48 12.13 -11.34
N ILE A 66 9.06 12.07 -10.08
CA ILE A 66 9.23 13.20 -9.14
C ILE A 66 10.70 13.46 -8.81
N PHE A 67 11.54 12.43 -8.78
CA PHE A 67 12.98 12.59 -8.61
C PHE A 67 13.59 13.43 -9.73
N VAL A 68 13.21 13.19 -10.98
CA VAL A 68 13.69 14.00 -12.12
C VAL A 68 13.28 15.47 -11.96
N ILE A 69 12.01 15.73 -11.62
CA ILE A 69 11.51 17.09 -11.39
C ILE A 69 12.30 17.77 -10.26
N MET A 70 12.43 17.10 -9.12
CA MET A 70 13.17 17.63 -7.96
C MET A 70 14.64 17.92 -8.29
N THR A 71 15.29 17.00 -9.04
CA THR A 71 16.69 17.18 -9.44
C THR A 71 16.88 18.39 -10.35
N ILE A 72 15.98 18.59 -11.33
CA ILE A 72 16.02 19.78 -12.21
C ILE A 72 15.84 21.05 -11.38
N LEU A 73 14.85 21.11 -10.49
CA LEU A 73 14.62 22.25 -9.61
C LEU A 73 15.85 22.55 -8.72
N SER A 74 16.42 21.51 -8.13
CA SER A 74 17.60 21.62 -7.28
C SER A 74 18.82 22.08 -8.06
N ALA A 75 19.06 21.55 -9.26
CA ALA A 75 20.19 21.92 -10.11
C ALA A 75 20.12 23.36 -10.63
N VAL A 76 18.92 23.94 -10.70
CA VAL A 76 18.73 25.35 -11.08
C VAL A 76 18.82 26.29 -9.86
N ILE A 77 18.12 25.94 -8.78
CA ILE A 77 17.92 26.84 -7.65
C ILE A 77 19.16 26.90 -6.74
N PHE A 78 19.75 25.75 -6.37
CA PHE A 78 20.88 25.74 -5.43
C PHE A 78 22.14 26.45 -5.93
N PRO A 79 22.56 26.39 -7.20
CA PRO A 79 23.70 27.17 -7.68
C PRO A 79 23.46 28.69 -7.65
N LEU A 80 22.21 29.12 -7.81
CA LEU A 80 21.83 30.54 -7.82
C LEU A 80 21.61 31.11 -6.41
N ALA A 81 20.92 30.32 -5.55
CA ALA A 81 20.49 30.75 -4.23
C ALA A 81 21.45 30.31 -3.11
N GLY A 82 22.42 29.43 -3.41
CA GLY A 82 23.29 28.81 -2.42
C GLY A 82 22.65 27.62 -1.71
N TYR A 83 23.47 26.83 -0.98
CA TYR A 83 23.06 25.61 -0.27
C TYR A 83 22.66 25.94 1.18
N HIS A 84 21.60 26.75 1.34
CA HIS A 84 21.09 27.19 2.64
C HIS A 84 19.68 26.70 2.90
N VAL A 85 19.25 26.71 4.16
CA VAL A 85 17.91 26.23 4.57
C VAL A 85 16.79 26.99 3.84
N TRP A 86 16.95 28.31 3.60
CA TRP A 86 15.96 29.09 2.86
C TRP A 86 15.88 28.69 1.38
N ALA A 87 17.03 28.36 0.74
CA ALA A 87 17.05 27.89 -0.65
C ALA A 87 16.36 26.49 -0.77
N PHE A 88 16.54 25.62 0.23
CA PHE A 88 15.77 24.38 0.33
C PHE A 88 14.26 24.65 0.38
N GLY A 89 13.81 25.64 1.17
CA GLY A 89 12.41 26.07 1.19
C GLY A 89 11.90 26.53 -0.18
N ILE A 90 12.72 27.28 -0.95
CA ILE A 90 12.36 27.72 -2.32
C ILE A 90 12.21 26.50 -3.26
N VAL A 91 13.08 25.49 -3.16
CA VAL A 91 12.96 24.24 -3.95
C VAL A 91 11.70 23.46 -3.57
N LEU A 92 11.37 23.42 -2.27
CA LEU A 92 10.21 22.65 -1.79
C LEU A 92 8.87 23.16 -2.34
N ILE A 93 8.70 24.47 -2.55
CA ILE A 93 7.44 25.05 -3.02
C ILE A 93 7.01 24.45 -4.38
N PRO A 94 7.78 24.61 -5.48
CA PRO A 94 7.41 24.06 -6.78
C PRO A 94 7.47 22.53 -6.80
N TYR A 95 8.33 21.93 -6.00
CA TYR A 95 8.38 20.47 -5.83
C TYR A 95 7.09 19.91 -5.24
N LEU A 96 6.61 20.43 -4.12
CA LEU A 96 5.36 20.00 -3.49
C LEU A 96 4.16 20.29 -4.38
N PHE A 97 4.14 21.45 -5.06
CA PHE A 97 3.11 21.77 -6.04
C PHE A 97 3.07 20.70 -7.15
N SER A 98 4.21 20.29 -7.69
CA SER A 98 4.30 19.23 -8.71
C SER A 98 3.79 17.89 -8.20
N CYS A 99 4.13 17.50 -6.95
CA CYS A 99 3.62 16.28 -6.33
C CYS A 99 2.10 16.29 -6.19
N MET A 100 1.52 17.43 -5.82
CA MET A 100 0.06 17.57 -5.66
C MET A 100 -0.65 17.62 -7.02
N ALA A 101 -0.13 18.36 -7.99
CA ALA A 101 -0.70 18.50 -9.32
C ALA A 101 -0.72 17.16 -10.10
N LEU A 102 0.29 16.31 -9.89
CA LEU A 102 0.42 14.99 -10.54
C LEU A 102 -0.17 13.84 -9.72
N ASP A 103 -0.81 14.12 -8.58
CA ASP A 103 -1.33 13.10 -7.64
C ASP A 103 -0.26 12.06 -7.24
N MET A 104 0.93 12.55 -6.87
CA MET A 104 2.10 11.74 -6.50
C MET A 104 2.55 12.00 -5.05
N LYS A 105 1.59 12.11 -4.13
CA LYS A 105 1.83 12.44 -2.71
C LYS A 105 2.76 11.44 -2.00
N GLU A 106 2.74 10.18 -2.42
CA GLU A 106 3.57 9.10 -1.86
C GLU A 106 5.07 9.28 -2.18
N ALA A 107 5.40 10.15 -3.14
CA ALA A 107 6.78 10.48 -3.48
C ALA A 107 7.35 11.61 -2.60
N ILE A 108 6.51 12.38 -1.89
CA ILE A 108 6.94 13.57 -1.17
C ILE A 108 8.07 13.28 -0.17
N ALA A 109 7.83 12.36 0.77
CA ALA A 109 8.80 12.11 1.83
C ALA A 109 10.15 11.54 1.32
N PRO A 110 10.18 10.46 0.52
CA PRO A 110 11.44 9.87 0.11
C PRO A 110 12.28 10.78 -0.80
N ILE A 111 11.63 11.58 -1.68
CA ILE A 111 12.35 12.45 -2.59
C ILE A 111 12.82 13.74 -1.88
N ALA A 112 12.06 14.24 -0.90
CA ALA A 112 12.52 15.35 -0.06
C ALA A 112 13.78 14.99 0.74
N VAL A 113 13.92 13.75 1.21
CA VAL A 113 15.16 13.25 1.85
C VAL A 113 16.34 13.38 0.89
N LEU A 114 16.20 12.94 -0.37
CA LEU A 114 17.27 13.07 -1.37
C LEU A 114 17.62 14.53 -1.64
N CYS A 115 16.64 15.45 -1.62
CA CYS A 115 16.88 16.88 -1.76
C CYS A 115 17.75 17.43 -0.61
N THR A 116 17.58 16.93 0.63
CA THR A 116 18.43 17.35 1.76
C THR A 116 19.88 16.95 1.60
N HIS A 117 20.18 15.91 0.84
CA HIS A 117 21.55 15.46 0.59
C HIS A 117 22.30 16.48 -0.29
N TYR A 118 21.66 17.12 -1.27
CA TYR A 118 22.25 18.19 -2.05
C TYR A 118 22.65 19.38 -1.18
N VAL A 119 21.80 19.74 -0.20
CA VAL A 119 22.10 20.79 0.76
C VAL A 119 23.28 20.40 1.67
N SER A 120 23.28 19.17 2.17
CA SER A 120 24.31 18.64 3.07
C SER A 120 25.65 18.52 2.39
N ALA A 121 25.69 18.03 1.14
CA ALA A 121 26.88 17.93 0.32
C ALA A 121 27.33 19.28 -0.28
N LYS A 122 26.49 20.32 -0.19
CA LYS A 122 26.68 21.63 -0.84
C LYS A 122 27.02 21.48 -2.34
N SER A 123 26.41 20.53 -3.02
CA SER A 123 26.71 20.21 -4.40
C SER A 123 25.52 19.59 -5.11
N CYS A 124 25.28 20.05 -6.35
CA CYS A 124 24.42 19.42 -7.35
C CYS A 124 25.22 18.97 -8.57
N SER A 125 26.46 18.50 -8.37
CA SER A 125 27.30 17.98 -9.45
C SER A 125 26.68 16.73 -10.09
N PRO A 126 27.00 16.42 -11.35
CA PRO A 126 26.50 15.21 -12.00
C PRO A 126 26.82 13.92 -11.21
N SER A 127 27.97 13.86 -10.53
CA SER A 127 28.35 12.74 -9.66
C SER A 127 27.41 12.62 -8.45
N MET A 128 27.02 13.75 -7.84
CA MET A 128 26.09 13.78 -6.73
C MET A 128 24.67 13.40 -7.18
N ILE A 129 24.23 13.88 -8.34
CA ILE A 129 22.94 13.49 -8.93
C ILE A 129 22.90 11.99 -9.21
N LEU A 130 23.99 11.41 -9.75
CA LEU A 130 24.09 9.98 -9.98
C LEU A 130 24.07 9.18 -8.67
N ASN A 131 24.72 9.67 -7.62
CA ASN A 131 24.68 9.09 -6.29
C ASN A 131 23.24 8.99 -5.77
N GLU A 132 22.48 10.08 -5.80
CA GLU A 132 21.10 10.12 -5.34
C GLU A 132 20.16 9.25 -6.20
N PHE A 133 20.41 9.21 -7.51
CA PHE A 133 19.68 8.33 -8.41
C PHE A 133 19.92 6.86 -8.06
N LEU A 134 21.17 6.46 -7.80
CA LEU A 134 21.49 5.09 -7.40
C LEU A 134 20.89 4.73 -6.05
N ILE A 135 20.90 5.63 -5.07
CA ILE A 135 20.22 5.44 -3.78
C ILE A 135 18.72 5.18 -3.98
N LEU A 136 18.07 5.99 -4.83
CA LEU A 136 16.66 5.81 -5.15
C LEU A 136 16.39 4.47 -5.85
N VAL A 137 17.20 4.10 -6.84
CA VAL A 137 17.06 2.85 -7.59
C VAL A 137 17.28 1.63 -6.68
N ILE A 138 18.29 1.66 -5.83
CA ILE A 138 18.57 0.59 -4.87
C ILE A 138 17.43 0.47 -3.86
N GLY A 139 17.05 1.59 -3.22
CA GLY A 139 16.02 1.57 -2.19
C GLY A 139 14.64 1.17 -2.73
N ALA A 140 14.20 1.77 -3.82
CA ALA A 140 12.93 1.46 -4.46
C ALA A 140 12.95 0.09 -5.14
N GLY A 141 14.06 -0.29 -5.76
CA GLY A 141 14.25 -1.60 -6.41
C GLY A 141 14.19 -2.75 -5.42
N ILE A 142 14.96 -2.68 -4.34
CA ILE A 142 14.93 -3.71 -3.28
C ILE A 142 13.55 -3.75 -2.62
N GLY A 143 12.95 -2.61 -2.29
CA GLY A 143 11.59 -2.56 -1.74
C GLY A 143 10.56 -3.21 -2.65
N THR A 144 10.66 -2.98 -3.96
CA THR A 144 9.78 -3.62 -4.95
C THR A 144 10.04 -5.12 -5.03
N LEU A 145 11.29 -5.57 -5.14
CA LEU A 145 11.65 -6.99 -5.21
C LEU A 145 11.17 -7.76 -3.96
N TRP A 146 11.40 -7.21 -2.76
CA TRP A 146 10.92 -7.81 -1.52
C TRP A 146 9.39 -7.89 -1.46
N ASN A 147 8.70 -6.91 -2.05
CA ASN A 147 7.24 -6.90 -2.06
C ASN A 147 6.64 -7.80 -3.14
N LEU A 148 7.36 -8.11 -4.22
CA LEU A 148 6.93 -9.10 -5.22
C LEU A 148 6.79 -10.51 -4.61
N TYR A 149 7.58 -10.83 -3.58
CA TYR A 149 7.45 -12.07 -2.82
C TYR A 149 6.33 -11.94 -1.77
N MET A 150 5.09 -11.82 -2.21
CA MET A 150 3.90 -11.89 -1.35
C MET A 150 3.27 -13.28 -1.42
N PRO A 151 2.87 -13.84 -0.24
CA PRO A 151 2.08 -15.07 -0.23
C PRO A 151 0.79 -14.87 -1.03
N ASP A 152 0.41 -15.90 -1.76
CA ASP A 152 -0.87 -15.91 -2.46
C ASP A 152 -2.01 -15.99 -1.42
N GLY A 153 -2.80 -14.92 -1.30
CA GLY A 153 -3.95 -14.83 -0.39
C GLY A 153 -5.18 -15.65 -0.83
N ARG A 154 -5.04 -16.48 -1.87
CA ARG A 154 -6.15 -17.24 -2.47
C ARG A 154 -6.86 -18.14 -1.46
N ARG A 155 -6.10 -18.85 -0.62
CA ARG A 155 -6.69 -19.73 0.39
C ARG A 155 -7.57 -19.00 1.37
N GLN A 156 -7.11 -17.89 1.87
CA GLN A 156 -7.85 -17.03 2.80
C GLN A 156 -9.11 -16.46 2.14
N LEU A 157 -9.00 -16.07 0.88
CA LEU A 157 -10.13 -15.57 0.09
C LEU A 157 -11.20 -16.64 -0.13
N LEU A 158 -10.81 -17.89 -0.41
CA LEU A 158 -11.72 -19.04 -0.52
C LEU A 158 -12.41 -19.37 0.81
N GLU A 159 -11.71 -19.24 1.94
CA GLU A 159 -12.29 -19.42 3.28
C GLU A 159 -13.34 -18.34 3.56
N TYR A 160 -13.07 -17.08 3.24
CA TYR A 160 -14.05 -15.99 3.35
C TYR A 160 -15.26 -16.20 2.42
N GLN A 161 -15.02 -16.62 1.18
CA GLN A 161 -16.10 -16.93 0.24
C GLN A 161 -17.05 -18.01 0.81
N LYS A 162 -16.49 -19.11 1.32
CA LYS A 162 -17.27 -20.18 1.93
C LYS A 162 -18.08 -19.68 3.13
N THR A 163 -17.46 -18.86 3.99
CA THR A 163 -18.15 -18.30 5.18
C THR A 163 -19.34 -17.44 4.79
N VAL A 164 -19.21 -16.63 3.72
CA VAL A 164 -20.31 -15.81 3.19
C VAL A 164 -21.40 -16.69 2.59
N ASP A 165 -21.05 -17.74 1.84
CA ASP A 165 -22.01 -18.68 1.27
C ASP A 165 -22.80 -19.40 2.36
N ASP A 166 -22.12 -19.93 3.36
CA ASP A 166 -22.73 -20.61 4.50
C ASP A 166 -23.70 -19.66 5.26
N LYS A 167 -23.33 -18.38 5.40
CA LYS A 167 -24.20 -17.38 6.05
C LYS A 167 -25.43 -17.07 5.23
N ILE A 168 -25.32 -16.95 3.91
CA ILE A 168 -26.47 -16.76 3.01
C ILE A 168 -27.42 -17.94 3.09
N VAL A 169 -26.89 -19.17 3.04
CA VAL A 169 -27.70 -20.40 3.19
C VAL A 169 -28.42 -20.41 4.54
N TYR A 170 -27.74 -20.06 5.62
CA TYR A 170 -28.34 -19.94 6.95
C TYR A 170 -29.51 -18.94 6.97
N ILE A 171 -29.33 -17.74 6.36
CA ILE A 171 -30.38 -16.73 6.29
C ILE A 171 -31.58 -17.25 5.49
N LEU A 172 -31.33 -17.86 4.32
CA LEU A 172 -32.43 -18.42 3.49
C LEU A 172 -33.20 -19.49 4.22
N HIS A 173 -32.50 -20.39 4.94
CA HIS A 173 -33.15 -21.43 5.74
C HIS A 173 -34.02 -20.83 6.87
N ARG A 174 -33.51 -19.82 7.57
CA ARG A 174 -34.27 -19.09 8.59
C ARG A 174 -35.51 -18.41 7.99
N MET A 175 -35.36 -17.74 6.85
CA MET A 175 -36.50 -17.12 6.16
C MET A 175 -37.57 -18.12 5.75
N ALA A 176 -37.16 -19.31 5.27
CA ALA A 176 -38.08 -20.38 4.91
C ALA A 176 -38.89 -20.86 6.14
N ILE A 177 -38.24 -21.07 7.28
CA ILE A 177 -38.91 -21.46 8.55
C ILE A 177 -39.90 -20.39 8.99
N TYR A 178 -39.56 -19.09 8.89
CA TYR A 178 -40.47 -18.02 9.28
C TYR A 178 -41.70 -17.91 8.37
N ILE A 179 -41.57 -18.20 7.08
CA ILE A 179 -42.69 -18.26 6.16
C ILE A 179 -43.61 -19.43 6.53
N GLU A 180 -43.07 -20.57 6.92
CA GLU A 180 -43.85 -21.78 7.27
C GLU A 180 -44.55 -21.66 8.62
N LEU A 181 -43.87 -21.09 9.62
CA LEU A 181 -44.38 -21.01 11.00
C LEU A 181 -45.17 -19.72 11.31
N GLU A 182 -45.16 -18.73 10.42
CA GLU A 182 -45.75 -17.39 10.62
C GLU A 182 -45.26 -16.66 11.90
N ASP A 183 -44.18 -17.16 12.52
CA ASP A 183 -43.62 -16.65 13.78
C ASP A 183 -42.35 -15.85 13.55
N LYS A 184 -42.43 -14.55 13.83
CA LYS A 184 -41.30 -13.60 13.69
C LYS A 184 -40.72 -13.18 15.06
N THR A 185 -41.12 -13.77 16.15
CA THR A 185 -40.87 -13.23 17.51
C THR A 185 -39.41 -13.20 17.92
N ASP A 186 -38.57 -14.10 17.41
CA ASP A 186 -37.14 -14.21 17.80
C ASP A 186 -36.15 -13.64 16.81
N TYR A 187 -36.62 -12.95 15.74
CA TYR A 187 -35.71 -12.50 14.70
C TYR A 187 -35.43 -11.01 14.72
N THR A 188 -34.23 -10.63 15.11
CA THR A 188 -33.77 -9.24 15.27
C THR A 188 -33.14 -8.62 14.02
N GLY A 189 -33.00 -9.38 12.91
CA GLY A 189 -32.28 -8.92 11.71
C GLY A 189 -30.74 -8.91 11.82
N SER A 190 -30.20 -9.22 12.99
CA SER A 190 -28.76 -9.15 13.25
C SER A 190 -27.88 -10.00 12.31
N CYS A 191 -28.45 -11.09 11.73
CA CYS A 191 -27.72 -11.92 10.78
C CYS A 191 -27.41 -11.20 9.46
N PHE A 192 -28.21 -10.19 9.08
CA PHE A 192 -27.93 -9.36 7.92
C PHE A 192 -26.78 -8.37 8.19
N ASP A 193 -26.70 -7.83 9.42
CA ASP A 193 -25.59 -6.95 9.80
C ASP A 193 -24.27 -7.70 9.85
N GLU A 194 -24.30 -8.95 10.33
CA GLU A 194 -23.16 -9.85 10.29
C GLU A 194 -22.74 -10.16 8.83
N LEU A 195 -23.71 -10.43 7.95
CA LEU A 195 -23.44 -10.68 6.52
C LEU A 195 -22.85 -9.45 5.84
N ASP A 196 -23.35 -8.24 6.14
CA ASP A 196 -22.78 -6.99 5.60
C ASP A 196 -21.32 -6.81 6.05
N ALA A 197 -21.01 -7.04 7.32
CA ALA A 197 -19.65 -6.98 7.83
C ALA A 197 -18.72 -8.01 7.13
N MET A 198 -19.20 -9.23 6.89
CA MET A 198 -18.47 -10.25 6.15
C MET A 198 -18.24 -9.83 4.69
N LEU A 199 -19.23 -9.25 4.02
CA LEU A 199 -19.12 -8.77 2.65
C LEU A 199 -18.13 -7.61 2.52
N VAL A 200 -18.07 -6.69 3.49
CA VAL A 200 -17.06 -5.62 3.52
C VAL A 200 -15.65 -6.21 3.61
N ASN A 201 -15.43 -7.21 4.48
CA ASN A 201 -14.15 -7.87 4.62
C ASN A 201 -13.77 -8.64 3.35
N LEU A 202 -14.70 -9.39 2.77
CA LEU A 202 -14.49 -10.13 1.52
C LEU A 202 -14.13 -9.17 0.38
N LYS A 203 -14.79 -8.01 0.29
CA LYS A 203 -14.45 -6.97 -0.71
C LYS A 203 -13.02 -6.50 -0.58
N LYS A 204 -12.57 -6.22 0.64
CA LYS A 204 -11.20 -5.77 0.91
C LYS A 204 -10.17 -6.82 0.49
N GLU A 205 -10.40 -8.08 0.85
CA GLU A 205 -9.47 -9.17 0.49
C GLU A 205 -9.51 -9.49 -1.01
N ALA A 206 -10.67 -9.44 -1.66
CA ALA A 206 -10.79 -9.61 -3.11
C ALA A 206 -10.01 -8.52 -3.88
N LEU A 207 -10.14 -7.25 -3.48
CA LEU A 207 -9.36 -6.15 -4.05
C LEU A 207 -7.85 -6.33 -3.81
N ARG A 208 -7.46 -6.78 -2.62
CA ARG A 208 -6.07 -7.07 -2.30
C ARG A 208 -5.51 -8.19 -3.18
N TYR A 209 -6.27 -9.26 -3.36
CA TYR A 209 -5.92 -10.38 -4.23
C TYR A 209 -5.73 -9.91 -5.67
N MET A 210 -6.70 -9.21 -6.24
CA MET A 210 -6.65 -8.64 -7.59
C MET A 210 -5.41 -7.73 -7.79
N ASN A 211 -5.09 -6.89 -6.79
CA ASN A 211 -3.93 -5.99 -6.86
C ASN A 211 -2.58 -6.69 -6.61
N ASN A 212 -2.58 -7.96 -6.21
CA ASN A 212 -1.38 -8.79 -6.12
C ASN A 212 -1.07 -9.58 -7.39
N HIS A 213 -1.97 -9.60 -8.38
CA HIS A 213 -1.75 -10.20 -9.69
C HIS A 213 -1.39 -9.10 -10.70
N LEU A 214 -0.10 -9.07 -11.13
CA LEU A 214 0.42 -8.01 -12.01
C LEU A 214 -0.01 -8.18 -13.47
N ILE A 215 -0.18 -9.42 -13.93
CA ILE A 215 -0.31 -9.77 -15.35
C ILE A 215 -1.74 -10.23 -15.70
N THR A 216 -2.44 -10.88 -14.77
CA THR A 216 -3.80 -11.39 -14.98
C THR A 216 -4.81 -10.50 -14.27
N GLU A 217 -5.80 -9.99 -15.01
CA GLU A 217 -7.00 -9.41 -14.43
C GLU A 217 -7.90 -10.56 -13.99
N ASP A 218 -7.69 -11.08 -12.78
CA ASP A 218 -8.57 -12.09 -12.18
C ASP A 218 -9.64 -11.34 -11.36
N ASP A 219 -10.67 -10.88 -12.05
CA ASP A 219 -11.79 -10.12 -11.47
C ASP A 219 -12.83 -11.05 -10.83
N TYR A 220 -12.69 -12.37 -10.99
CA TYR A 220 -13.67 -13.36 -10.55
C TYR A 220 -14.14 -13.15 -9.10
N TYR A 221 -13.20 -13.02 -8.17
CA TYR A 221 -13.55 -12.88 -6.76
C TYR A 221 -14.19 -11.52 -6.45
N TYR A 222 -13.84 -10.49 -7.18
CA TYR A 222 -14.44 -9.17 -7.02
C TYR A 222 -15.88 -9.16 -7.56
N GLU A 223 -16.11 -9.73 -8.74
CA GLU A 223 -17.44 -9.90 -9.31
C GLU A 223 -18.34 -10.79 -8.47
N TYR A 224 -17.77 -11.91 -7.97
CA TYR A 224 -18.47 -12.79 -7.04
C TYR A 224 -18.93 -12.01 -5.79
N MET A 225 -18.07 -11.21 -5.18
CA MET A 225 -18.43 -10.39 -4.02
C MET A 225 -19.54 -9.38 -4.35
N GLN A 226 -19.47 -8.72 -5.51
CA GLN A 226 -20.53 -7.80 -5.94
C GLN A 226 -21.87 -8.52 -6.13
N MET A 227 -21.86 -9.70 -6.70
CA MET A 227 -23.05 -10.54 -6.85
C MET A 227 -23.66 -10.85 -5.47
N ARG A 228 -22.84 -11.29 -4.50
CA ARG A 228 -23.30 -11.62 -3.14
C ARG A 228 -23.85 -10.38 -2.40
N ALA A 229 -23.23 -9.22 -2.57
CA ALA A 229 -23.73 -7.98 -2.00
C ALA A 229 -25.11 -7.60 -2.58
N ARG A 230 -25.32 -7.77 -3.88
CA ARG A 230 -26.64 -7.55 -4.50
C ARG A 230 -27.68 -8.54 -3.98
N GLN A 231 -27.31 -9.81 -3.82
CA GLN A 231 -28.21 -10.81 -3.22
C GLN A 231 -28.58 -10.47 -1.78
N CYS A 232 -27.66 -9.97 -0.96
CA CYS A 232 -27.94 -9.53 0.39
C CYS A 232 -29.00 -8.39 0.41
N VAL A 233 -28.88 -7.40 -0.49
CA VAL A 233 -29.87 -6.33 -0.62
C VAL A 233 -31.25 -6.86 -0.99
N ILE A 234 -31.34 -7.83 -1.90
CA ILE A 234 -32.61 -8.46 -2.29
C ILE A 234 -33.21 -9.23 -1.11
N LEU A 235 -32.40 -10.03 -0.39
CA LEU A 235 -32.87 -10.78 0.77
C LEU A 235 -33.40 -9.86 1.88
N LYS A 236 -32.75 -8.73 2.14
CA LYS A 236 -33.25 -7.72 3.08
C LYS A 236 -34.61 -7.16 2.67
N ARG A 237 -34.83 -6.91 1.36
CA ARG A 237 -36.14 -6.43 0.86
C ARG A 237 -37.25 -7.47 0.97
N ILE A 238 -36.92 -8.75 0.78
CA ILE A 238 -37.90 -9.85 0.94
C ILE A 238 -38.25 -10.01 2.41
N TYR A 239 -37.29 -9.80 3.29
CA TYR A 239 -37.47 -9.92 4.73
C TYR A 239 -38.31 -8.76 5.34
N ALA A 240 -38.12 -7.51 4.85
CA ALA A 240 -38.82 -6.33 5.33
C ALA A 240 -40.33 -6.38 5.06
#